data_76bb76c9bfa44cb3ccbfae9cde0558bd
#
_entry.id   76bb76c9bfa44cb3ccbfae9cde0558bd
#
_cell.length_a   1.000
_cell.length_b   1.000
_cell.length_c   1.000
_cell.angle_alpha   90.00
_cell.angle_beta   90.00
_cell.angle_gamma   90.00
#
_symmetry.space_group_name_H-M   'P 1'
#
loop_
_entity.id
_entity.type
_entity.pdbx_description
1 polymer ?
#
loop_
_entity_poly.entity_id
_entity_poly.type
_entity_poly.pdbx_seq_one_letter_code
_entity_poly.pdbx_strand_id
1 'polypeptide(L)'
;MCDIQHEISRLLHFARQKGLIAPEDEVYAANRLLDVLHVEDYVPEEVDETLETATPILECMLDYAAEKGLIEGTTDERDLFDTRIMDCVMPRPSEVVNEFHTRYETSPREATDYYYALSIASNYIRKARIDKNIAWKTATEFGDLDVTINLSKPEKDPRDIAKAKLAKAAGYPKCLLCRENEGYAGRVNHPARETHRLIPLDLAGHPWFLQYSPYTYYNEHCIVLNSDHVPMVISRETFENLTAFLEIFPHYFAGSNADLPIVGGSILSHDHYQGGRYTFAMERAAVEQEYTFANYPQVRAGRVKWPMSTLRLTSSDKDALVELATAILAAWRTYSDASADILAETDAPHNTITPIARRRGTDYEFDLVFRNNRTTAEHPLGLFHPHAEVHHIKKENIGLIEVLGFAILPARLKSEMEQIRAELLRGAADIAGIADIEKHADWYRSVRAAHTTVTEGNVDGILRDEIGKVFLEVLTHAGVFKRDAAGIAAFDRWIESIAGV
;
A
#
# COMPACT_ATOMS: atom_id res chain seq x y z
N MET A 1 -5.14 -37.45 0.87
CA MET A 1 -6.35 -37.25 1.68
C MET A 1 -5.92 -36.58 2.96
N CYS A 2 -6.51 -35.44 3.30
CA CYS A 2 -6.16 -34.69 4.49
C CYS A 2 -6.59 -35.45 5.75
N ASP A 3 -5.66 -35.69 6.69
CA ASP A 3 -6.03 -36.18 8.02
C ASP A 3 -6.41 -34.97 8.89
N ILE A 4 -7.70 -34.72 9.00
CA ILE A 4 -8.21 -33.52 9.65
C ILE A 4 -7.88 -33.49 11.16
N GLN A 5 -7.80 -34.65 11.84
CA GLN A 5 -7.45 -34.69 13.27
C GLN A 5 -5.99 -34.29 13.49
N HIS A 6 -5.12 -34.80 12.61
CA HIS A 6 -3.72 -34.39 12.59
C HIS A 6 -3.56 -32.89 12.34
N GLU A 7 -4.27 -32.34 11.33
CA GLU A 7 -4.20 -30.91 11.01
C GLU A 7 -4.74 -30.02 12.14
N ILE A 8 -5.77 -30.45 12.88
CA ILE A 8 -6.21 -29.74 14.09
C ILE A 8 -5.10 -29.70 15.13
N SER A 9 -4.42 -30.82 15.40
CA SER A 9 -3.30 -30.88 16.33
C SER A 9 -2.14 -29.99 15.87
N ARG A 10 -1.85 -29.96 14.56
CA ARG A 10 -0.83 -29.07 13.96
C ARG A 10 -1.18 -27.61 14.15
N LEU A 11 -2.44 -27.21 13.90
CA LEU A 11 -2.87 -25.80 14.04
C LEU A 11 -2.81 -25.33 15.49
N LEU A 12 -3.20 -26.17 16.45
CA LEU A 12 -3.08 -25.87 17.88
C LEU A 12 -1.63 -25.73 18.30
N HIS A 13 -0.75 -26.63 17.87
CA HIS A 13 0.69 -26.56 18.11
C HIS A 13 1.28 -25.27 17.53
N PHE A 14 0.97 -24.93 16.27
CA PHE A 14 1.36 -23.68 15.61
C PHE A 14 0.88 -22.47 16.39
N ALA A 15 -0.39 -22.43 16.79
CA ALA A 15 -0.98 -21.31 17.51
C ALA A 15 -0.28 -21.06 18.87
N ARG A 16 0.09 -22.13 19.59
CA ARG A 16 0.89 -22.03 20.82
C ARG A 16 2.30 -21.53 20.56
N GLN A 17 2.99 -22.06 19.55
CA GLN A 17 4.34 -21.61 19.19
C GLN A 17 4.38 -20.12 18.81
N LYS A 18 3.34 -19.63 18.14
CA LYS A 18 3.22 -18.22 17.72
C LYS A 18 2.63 -17.31 18.80
N GLY A 19 2.22 -17.88 19.96
CA GLY A 19 1.61 -17.11 21.05
C GLY A 19 0.23 -16.55 20.70
N LEU A 20 -0.51 -17.22 19.80
CA LEU A 20 -1.89 -16.86 19.48
C LEU A 20 -2.86 -17.33 20.59
N ILE A 21 -2.58 -18.47 21.21
CA ILE A 21 -3.33 -19.02 22.36
C ILE A 21 -2.40 -19.37 23.52
N ALA A 22 -2.91 -19.26 24.73
CA ALA A 22 -2.27 -19.80 25.91
C ALA A 22 -2.52 -21.33 26.04
N PRO A 23 -1.70 -22.06 26.85
CA PRO A 23 -1.93 -23.50 27.09
C PRO A 23 -3.35 -23.80 27.62
N GLU A 24 -3.92 -22.91 28.42
CA GLU A 24 -5.23 -23.05 29.01
C GLU A 24 -6.37 -22.97 28.00
N ASP A 25 -6.13 -22.33 26.84
CA ASP A 25 -7.12 -22.12 25.76
C ASP A 25 -7.13 -23.27 24.74
N GLU A 26 -6.20 -24.22 24.80
CA GLU A 26 -6.02 -25.25 23.77
C GLU A 26 -7.26 -26.11 23.58
N VAL A 27 -7.88 -26.58 24.68
CA VAL A 27 -9.09 -27.42 24.61
C VAL A 27 -10.28 -26.60 24.07
N TYR A 28 -10.38 -25.34 24.47
CA TYR A 28 -11.43 -24.45 23.96
C TYR A 28 -11.27 -24.21 22.45
N ALA A 29 -10.07 -23.94 21.98
CA ALA A 29 -9.75 -23.75 20.57
C ALA A 29 -10.01 -25.03 19.75
N ALA A 30 -9.60 -26.21 20.29
CA ALA A 30 -9.91 -27.50 19.66
C ALA A 30 -11.40 -27.69 19.44
N ASN A 31 -12.21 -27.47 20.48
CA ASN A 31 -13.66 -27.60 20.38
C ASN A 31 -14.29 -26.63 19.37
N ARG A 32 -13.74 -25.41 19.25
CA ARG A 32 -14.16 -24.46 18.23
C ARG A 32 -13.84 -24.92 16.81
N LEU A 33 -12.64 -25.51 16.62
CA LEU A 33 -12.22 -26.08 15.34
C LEU A 33 -13.09 -27.27 14.94
N LEU A 34 -13.42 -28.16 15.89
CA LEU A 34 -14.35 -29.30 15.65
C LEU A 34 -15.71 -28.81 15.16
N ASP A 35 -16.27 -27.77 15.79
CA ASP A 35 -17.55 -27.16 15.39
C ASP A 35 -17.48 -26.59 13.98
N VAL A 36 -16.46 -25.77 13.68
CA VAL A 36 -16.31 -25.11 12.38
C VAL A 36 -16.07 -26.09 11.24
N LEU A 37 -15.32 -27.18 11.49
CA LEU A 37 -14.97 -28.20 10.51
C LEU A 37 -15.97 -29.36 10.45
N HIS A 38 -17.00 -29.38 11.31
CA HIS A 38 -17.98 -30.44 11.44
C HIS A 38 -17.30 -31.81 11.68
N VAL A 39 -16.33 -31.85 12.60
CA VAL A 39 -15.60 -33.05 13.01
C VAL A 39 -16.19 -33.55 14.34
N GLU A 40 -16.66 -34.83 14.37
CA GLU A 40 -17.32 -35.40 15.55
C GLU A 40 -16.35 -35.99 16.56
N ASP A 41 -15.24 -36.60 16.08
CA ASP A 41 -14.22 -37.26 16.91
C ASP A 41 -12.86 -36.60 16.74
N TYR A 42 -12.14 -36.44 17.86
CA TYR A 42 -10.79 -35.89 17.88
C TYR A 42 -9.93 -36.57 18.95
N VAL A 43 -8.79 -37.07 18.50
CA VAL A 43 -7.73 -37.56 19.39
C VAL A 43 -6.52 -36.64 19.23
N PRO A 44 -6.11 -35.90 20.28
CA PRO A 44 -4.94 -35.05 20.21
C PRO A 44 -3.69 -35.85 19.85
N GLU A 45 -2.88 -35.30 18.94
CA GLU A 45 -1.60 -35.87 18.55
C GLU A 45 -0.44 -34.96 18.98
N GLU A 46 0.69 -35.56 19.37
CA GLU A 46 1.94 -34.81 19.57
C GLU A 46 2.48 -34.39 18.19
N VAL A 47 2.80 -33.11 18.05
CA VAL A 47 3.34 -32.51 16.84
C VAL A 47 4.71 -31.92 17.16
N ASP A 48 5.73 -32.30 16.36
CA ASP A 48 7.10 -31.77 16.46
C ASP A 48 7.47 -31.12 15.12
N GLU A 49 6.92 -29.94 14.88
CA GLU A 49 7.25 -29.12 13.69
C GLU A 49 7.33 -27.65 14.04
N THR A 50 8.04 -26.88 13.23
CA THR A 50 8.06 -25.42 13.29
C THR A 50 7.74 -24.85 11.92
N LEU A 51 6.64 -24.08 11.85
CA LEU A 51 6.18 -23.43 10.63
C LEU A 51 6.29 -21.90 10.77
N GLU A 52 6.60 -21.25 9.67
CA GLU A 52 6.56 -19.77 9.60
C GLU A 52 5.13 -19.26 9.51
N THR A 53 4.28 -19.96 8.79
CA THR A 53 2.86 -19.59 8.56
C THR A 53 1.95 -20.79 8.70
N ALA A 54 0.67 -20.55 9.01
CA ALA A 54 -0.37 -21.59 9.05
C ALA A 54 -0.79 -22.11 7.64
N THR A 55 -0.28 -21.53 6.56
CA THR A 55 -0.75 -21.82 5.19
C THR A 55 -0.78 -23.31 4.85
N PRO A 56 0.27 -24.12 5.11
CA PRO A 56 0.23 -25.54 4.75
C PRO A 56 -0.89 -26.32 5.47
N ILE A 57 -1.18 -25.97 6.71
CA ILE A 57 -2.24 -26.57 7.52
C ILE A 57 -3.61 -26.14 6.96
N LEU A 58 -3.78 -24.83 6.74
CA LEU A 58 -5.03 -24.25 6.23
C LEU A 58 -5.40 -24.78 4.86
N GLU A 59 -4.45 -24.95 3.94
CA GLU A 59 -4.75 -25.52 2.62
C GLU A 59 -5.33 -26.94 2.73
N CYS A 60 -4.77 -27.81 3.61
CA CYS A 60 -5.32 -29.14 3.86
C CYS A 60 -6.73 -29.07 4.47
N MET A 61 -6.95 -28.21 5.46
CA MET A 61 -8.26 -28.02 6.09
C MET A 61 -9.31 -27.49 5.09
N LEU A 62 -8.92 -26.61 4.18
CA LEU A 62 -9.79 -26.07 3.14
C LEU A 62 -10.14 -27.12 2.08
N ASP A 63 -9.20 -28.00 1.73
CA ASP A 63 -9.47 -29.14 0.84
C ASP A 63 -10.47 -30.11 1.50
N TYR A 64 -10.27 -30.42 2.79
CA TYR A 64 -11.23 -31.20 3.57
C TYR A 64 -12.62 -30.55 3.57
N ALA A 65 -12.70 -29.23 3.83
CA ALA A 65 -13.98 -28.51 3.85
C ALA A 65 -14.70 -28.55 2.50
N ALA A 66 -13.95 -28.45 1.39
CA ALA A 66 -14.50 -28.58 0.03
C ALA A 66 -14.97 -30.01 -0.25
N GLU A 67 -14.20 -31.04 0.12
CA GLU A 67 -14.59 -32.44 -0.03
C GLU A 67 -15.85 -32.80 0.78
N LYS A 68 -16.02 -32.20 1.96
CA LYS A 68 -17.23 -32.38 2.80
C LYS A 68 -18.40 -31.48 2.37
N GLY A 69 -18.23 -30.61 1.38
CA GLY A 69 -19.28 -29.71 0.91
C GLY A 69 -19.62 -28.59 1.88
N LEU A 70 -18.69 -28.21 2.79
CA LEU A 70 -18.83 -27.06 3.68
C LEU A 70 -18.63 -25.75 2.92
N ILE A 71 -17.83 -25.79 1.85
CA ILE A 71 -17.58 -24.70 0.90
C ILE A 71 -17.59 -25.24 -0.53
N GLU A 72 -17.83 -24.37 -1.54
CA GLU A 72 -17.76 -24.75 -2.96
C GLU A 72 -16.32 -24.79 -3.50
N GLY A 73 -15.34 -24.35 -2.70
CA GLY A 73 -13.91 -24.38 -3.03
C GLY A 73 -13.44 -23.27 -3.98
N THR A 74 -14.25 -22.22 -4.23
CA THR A 74 -13.81 -21.02 -4.94
C THR A 74 -12.80 -20.23 -4.10
N THR A 75 -12.02 -19.37 -4.76
CA THR A 75 -11.00 -18.58 -4.05
C THR A 75 -11.61 -17.71 -2.96
N ASP A 76 -12.71 -16.99 -3.25
CA ASP A 76 -13.35 -16.11 -2.27
C ASP A 76 -13.93 -16.92 -1.09
N GLU A 77 -14.51 -18.09 -1.33
CA GLU A 77 -15.04 -18.95 -0.25
C GLU A 77 -13.95 -19.57 0.61
N ARG A 78 -12.84 -20.01 -0.01
CA ARG A 78 -11.66 -20.47 0.74
C ARG A 78 -11.12 -19.33 1.63
N ASP A 79 -11.08 -18.10 1.10
CA ASP A 79 -10.62 -16.92 1.84
C ASP A 79 -11.57 -16.51 2.99
N LEU A 80 -12.85 -16.76 2.86
CA LEU A 80 -13.81 -16.57 3.95
C LEU A 80 -13.68 -17.67 5.00
N PHE A 81 -13.45 -18.91 4.59
CA PHE A 81 -13.45 -20.04 5.50
C PHE A 81 -12.13 -20.18 6.27
N ASP A 82 -10.99 -19.83 5.67
CA ASP A 82 -9.71 -19.87 6.37
C ASP A 82 -9.62 -18.87 7.53
N THR A 83 -10.20 -17.66 7.39
CA THR A 83 -10.27 -16.72 8.51
C THR A 83 -11.15 -17.24 9.64
N ARG A 84 -12.21 -17.98 9.30
CA ARG A 84 -13.10 -18.64 10.25
C ARG A 84 -12.41 -19.74 11.05
N ILE A 85 -11.56 -20.54 10.37
CA ILE A 85 -10.71 -21.54 11.02
C ILE A 85 -9.72 -20.84 11.95
N MET A 86 -9.02 -19.81 11.46
CA MET A 86 -8.03 -19.08 12.23
C MET A 86 -8.62 -18.33 13.42
N ASP A 87 -9.87 -17.84 13.33
CA ASP A 87 -10.54 -17.17 14.47
C ASP A 87 -10.68 -18.08 15.70
N CYS A 88 -10.71 -19.40 15.49
CA CYS A 88 -10.76 -20.37 16.60
C CYS A 88 -9.51 -20.31 17.51
N VAL A 89 -8.39 -19.82 16.96
CA VAL A 89 -7.09 -19.74 17.65
C VAL A 89 -6.61 -18.30 17.81
N MET A 90 -7.48 -17.32 17.62
CA MET A 90 -7.13 -15.90 17.75
C MET A 90 -7.32 -15.37 19.17
N PRO A 91 -6.36 -14.54 19.66
CA PRO A 91 -6.58 -13.78 20.89
C PRO A 91 -7.69 -12.74 20.69
N ARG A 92 -8.39 -12.40 21.77
CA ARG A 92 -9.40 -11.33 21.76
C ARG A 92 -8.78 -9.97 21.47
N PRO A 93 -9.52 -9.02 20.86
CA PRO A 93 -9.03 -7.65 20.63
C PRO A 93 -8.42 -7.00 21.89
N SER A 94 -9.07 -7.16 23.06
CA SER A 94 -8.60 -6.61 24.33
C SER A 94 -7.26 -7.22 24.79
N GLU A 95 -7.02 -8.50 24.53
CA GLU A 95 -5.76 -9.18 24.86
C GLU A 95 -4.63 -8.64 23.97
N VAL A 96 -4.89 -8.49 22.67
CA VAL A 96 -3.92 -7.92 21.72
C VAL A 96 -3.56 -6.48 22.07
N VAL A 97 -4.55 -5.65 22.42
CA VAL A 97 -4.34 -4.26 22.83
C VAL A 97 -3.51 -4.19 24.13
N ASN A 98 -3.85 -5.02 25.12
CA ASN A 98 -3.12 -5.04 26.39
C ASN A 98 -1.66 -5.48 26.19
N GLU A 99 -1.40 -6.54 25.42
CA GLU A 99 -0.05 -7.01 25.12
C GLU A 99 0.73 -5.98 24.32
N PHE A 100 0.09 -5.31 23.34
CA PHE A 100 0.71 -4.23 22.60
C PHE A 100 1.18 -3.10 23.54
N HIS A 101 0.34 -2.66 24.47
CA HIS A 101 0.70 -1.60 25.42
C HIS A 101 1.78 -2.05 26.40
N THR A 102 1.74 -3.29 26.88
CA THR A 102 2.78 -3.85 27.75
C THR A 102 4.15 -3.82 27.05
N ARG A 103 4.21 -4.21 25.78
CA ARG A 103 5.44 -4.14 24.98
C ARG A 103 5.85 -2.72 24.65
N TYR A 104 4.89 -1.84 24.46
CA TYR A 104 5.15 -0.42 24.20
C TYR A 104 5.84 0.27 25.39
N GLU A 105 5.59 -0.17 26.63
CA GLU A 105 6.33 0.29 27.82
C GLU A 105 7.84 0.00 27.72
N THR A 106 8.23 -1.06 27.01
CA THR A 106 9.64 -1.37 26.74
C THR A 106 10.16 -0.53 25.58
N SER A 107 9.49 -0.59 24.43
CA SER A 107 9.75 0.29 23.29
C SER A 107 8.61 0.25 22.28
N PRO A 108 8.38 1.36 21.55
CA PRO A 108 7.44 1.39 20.43
C PRO A 108 7.72 0.29 19.39
N ARG A 109 9.00 -0.06 19.20
CA ARG A 109 9.43 -1.06 18.23
C ARG A 109 9.02 -2.46 18.65
N GLU A 110 9.18 -2.83 19.91
CA GLU A 110 8.74 -4.14 20.41
C GLU A 110 7.24 -4.34 20.28
N ALA A 111 6.45 -3.28 20.51
CA ALA A 111 5.01 -3.33 20.31
C ALA A 111 4.62 -3.55 18.84
N THR A 112 5.26 -2.83 17.91
CA THR A 112 4.99 -2.99 16.48
C THR A 112 5.52 -4.32 15.94
N ASP A 113 6.69 -4.80 16.37
CA ASP A 113 7.23 -6.11 16.01
C ASP A 113 6.27 -7.25 16.46
N TYR A 114 5.73 -7.18 17.69
CA TYR A 114 4.70 -8.12 18.17
C TYR A 114 3.45 -8.10 17.29
N TYR A 115 2.90 -6.92 17.04
CA TYR A 115 1.64 -6.80 16.31
C TYR A 115 1.79 -7.21 14.85
N TYR A 116 2.95 -6.95 14.24
CA TYR A 116 3.27 -7.41 12.88
C TYR A 116 3.41 -8.94 12.83
N ALA A 117 4.12 -9.54 13.79
CA ALA A 117 4.25 -10.99 13.91
C ALA A 117 2.88 -11.67 14.10
N LEU A 118 2.02 -11.12 14.97
CA LEU A 118 0.64 -11.59 15.14
C LEU A 118 -0.16 -11.51 13.82
N SER A 119 -0.03 -10.43 13.08
CA SER A 119 -0.73 -10.25 11.81
C SER A 119 -0.31 -11.26 10.74
N ILE A 120 0.95 -11.71 10.76
CA ILE A 120 1.45 -12.79 9.90
C ILE A 120 0.98 -14.16 10.41
N ALA A 121 1.15 -14.44 11.70
CA ALA A 121 0.79 -15.72 12.30
C ALA A 121 -0.71 -16.02 12.17
N SER A 122 -1.54 -15.00 12.29
CA SER A 122 -2.99 -15.11 12.13
C SER A 122 -3.48 -15.28 10.68
N ASN A 123 -2.57 -15.34 9.71
CA ASN A 123 -2.88 -15.35 8.26
C ASN A 123 -3.69 -14.13 7.79
N TYR A 124 -3.79 -13.07 8.62
CA TYR A 124 -4.34 -11.79 8.18
C TYR A 124 -3.46 -11.18 7.09
N ILE A 125 -2.14 -11.17 7.29
CA ILE A 125 -1.14 -10.94 6.24
C ILE A 125 -0.84 -12.31 5.59
N ARG A 126 -1.32 -12.50 4.38
CA ARG A 126 -1.15 -13.76 3.63
C ARG A 126 0.25 -13.87 3.04
N LYS A 127 1.24 -14.08 3.92
CA LYS A 127 2.66 -14.10 3.56
C LYS A 127 2.97 -15.04 2.40
N ALA A 128 2.40 -16.24 2.38
CA ALA A 128 2.60 -17.21 1.30
C ALA A 128 2.11 -16.72 -0.09
N ARG A 129 1.19 -15.74 -0.14
CA ARG A 129 0.80 -15.08 -1.39
C ARG A 129 1.73 -13.92 -1.72
N ILE A 130 2.11 -13.15 -0.70
CA ILE A 130 3.01 -11.99 -0.86
C ILE A 130 4.39 -12.45 -1.35
N ASP A 131 4.90 -13.57 -0.87
CA ASP A 131 6.18 -14.14 -1.28
C ASP A 131 6.22 -14.57 -2.75
N LYS A 132 5.08 -14.65 -3.42
CA LYS A 132 4.99 -14.89 -4.87
C LYS A 132 5.18 -13.64 -5.71
N ASN A 133 5.12 -12.45 -5.10
CA ASN A 133 5.34 -11.19 -5.81
C ASN A 133 6.71 -11.17 -6.46
N ILE A 134 6.77 -10.63 -7.68
CA ILE A 134 8.03 -10.45 -8.39
C ILE A 134 8.51 -9.03 -8.12
N ALA A 135 9.64 -8.89 -7.43
CA ALA A 135 10.17 -7.60 -7.03
C ALA A 135 11.62 -7.41 -7.49
N TRP A 136 11.95 -6.18 -7.88
CA TRP A 136 13.32 -5.77 -8.25
C TRP A 136 13.50 -4.27 -8.03
N LYS A 137 14.74 -3.79 -8.23
CA LYS A 137 15.07 -2.36 -8.26
C LYS A 137 15.57 -1.97 -9.64
N THR A 138 15.16 -0.78 -10.08
CA THR A 138 15.67 -0.17 -11.32
C THR A 138 16.40 1.11 -10.97
N ALA A 139 17.67 1.20 -11.35
CA ALA A 139 18.50 2.39 -11.15
C ALA A 139 18.04 3.52 -12.08
N THR A 140 17.88 4.72 -11.52
CA THR A 140 17.52 5.93 -12.26
C THR A 140 18.39 7.11 -11.82
N GLU A 141 18.30 8.24 -12.52
CA GLU A 141 18.94 9.49 -12.09
C GLU A 141 18.39 10.08 -10.77
N PHE A 142 17.25 9.56 -10.29
CA PHE A 142 16.60 9.94 -9.04
C PHE A 142 16.83 8.92 -7.90
N GLY A 143 17.64 7.88 -8.17
CA GLY A 143 17.89 6.77 -7.27
C GLY A 143 17.21 5.48 -7.73
N ASP A 144 17.36 4.43 -6.94
CA ASP A 144 16.81 3.11 -7.24
C ASP A 144 15.30 3.08 -6.93
N LEU A 145 14.48 2.95 -7.96
CA LEU A 145 13.04 2.74 -7.82
C LEU A 145 12.75 1.28 -7.48
N ASP A 146 11.87 1.05 -6.52
CA ASP A 146 11.35 -0.27 -6.21
C ASP A 146 10.21 -0.61 -7.18
N VAL A 147 10.24 -1.81 -7.76
CA VAL A 147 9.20 -2.28 -8.70
C VAL A 147 8.70 -3.64 -8.25
N THR A 148 7.39 -3.81 -8.18
CA THR A 148 6.79 -5.11 -7.88
C THR A 148 5.62 -5.41 -8.81
N ILE A 149 5.58 -6.64 -9.33
CA ILE A 149 4.37 -7.22 -9.93
C ILE A 149 3.62 -7.91 -8.80
N ASN A 150 2.47 -7.37 -8.45
CA ASN A 150 1.68 -7.84 -7.32
C ASN A 150 0.86 -9.08 -7.71
N LEU A 151 1.26 -10.23 -7.19
CA LEU A 151 0.58 -11.52 -7.34
C LEU A 151 -0.20 -11.93 -6.08
N SER A 152 -0.16 -11.13 -5.01
CA SER A 152 -0.82 -11.45 -3.73
C SER A 152 -2.34 -11.32 -3.78
N LYS A 153 -2.87 -10.55 -4.75
CA LYS A 153 -4.30 -10.41 -4.98
C LYS A 153 -4.74 -11.43 -6.05
N PRO A 154 -5.40 -12.53 -5.66
CA PRO A 154 -5.83 -13.54 -6.62
C PRO A 154 -6.83 -12.97 -7.62
N GLU A 155 -6.82 -13.53 -8.84
CA GLU A 155 -7.87 -13.26 -9.81
C GLU A 155 -9.20 -13.82 -9.27
N LYS A 156 -10.28 -13.07 -9.44
CA LYS A 156 -11.59 -13.49 -8.99
C LYS A 156 -12.14 -14.59 -9.89
N ASP A 157 -12.64 -15.66 -9.26
CA ASP A 157 -13.38 -16.70 -9.96
C ASP A 157 -14.64 -16.07 -10.63
N PRO A 158 -14.95 -16.40 -11.90
CA PRO A 158 -16.17 -15.94 -12.57
C PRO A 158 -17.46 -16.23 -11.78
N ARG A 159 -17.49 -17.35 -11.04
CA ARG A 159 -18.63 -17.72 -10.16
C ARG A 159 -18.78 -16.71 -9.02
N ASP A 160 -17.68 -16.30 -8.38
CA ASP A 160 -17.68 -15.31 -7.30
C ASP A 160 -18.07 -13.92 -7.82
N ILE A 161 -17.63 -13.55 -9.03
CA ILE A 161 -18.06 -12.31 -9.69
C ILE A 161 -19.57 -12.31 -9.93
N ALA A 162 -20.13 -13.43 -10.39
CA ALA A 162 -21.57 -13.58 -10.61
C ALA A 162 -22.35 -13.50 -9.29
N LYS A 163 -21.91 -14.19 -8.24
CA LYS A 163 -22.50 -14.13 -6.90
C LYS A 163 -22.44 -12.69 -6.32
N ALA A 164 -21.30 -12.03 -6.45
CA ALA A 164 -21.13 -10.65 -5.95
C ALA A 164 -22.08 -9.65 -6.62
N LYS A 165 -22.37 -9.81 -7.92
CA LYS A 165 -23.33 -8.96 -8.64
C LYS A 165 -24.77 -9.14 -8.14
N LEU A 166 -25.13 -10.32 -7.67
CA LEU A 166 -26.45 -10.65 -7.14
C LEU A 166 -26.60 -10.34 -5.64
N ALA A 167 -25.48 -10.12 -4.95
CA ALA A 167 -25.46 -9.83 -3.52
C ALA A 167 -26.09 -8.45 -3.23
N LYS A 168 -26.99 -8.41 -2.25
CA LYS A 168 -27.55 -7.13 -1.79
C LYS A 168 -26.46 -6.26 -1.22
N ALA A 169 -26.51 -4.96 -1.53
CA ALA A 169 -25.68 -3.97 -0.85
C ALA A 169 -26.03 -3.96 0.65
N ALA A 170 -25.04 -4.24 1.48
CA ALA A 170 -25.18 -4.15 2.92
C ALA A 170 -24.41 -2.92 3.41
N GLY A 171 -25.02 -2.13 4.30
CA GLY A 171 -24.39 -0.92 4.84
C GLY A 171 -23.48 -1.18 6.04
N TYR A 172 -23.13 -2.44 6.34
CA TYR A 172 -22.27 -2.84 7.44
C TYR A 172 -21.27 -3.94 7.02
N PRO A 173 -19.97 -3.73 7.25
CA PRO A 173 -19.32 -2.43 7.48
C PRO A 173 -19.54 -1.45 6.31
N LYS A 174 -19.47 -0.13 6.56
CA LYS A 174 -19.68 0.88 5.49
C LYS A 174 -18.58 0.85 4.41
N CYS A 175 -17.33 0.62 4.82
CA CYS A 175 -16.19 0.46 3.91
C CYS A 175 -15.13 -0.46 4.50
N LEU A 176 -14.05 -0.72 3.74
CA LEU A 176 -12.96 -1.62 4.13
C LEU A 176 -12.10 -1.09 5.29
N LEU A 177 -12.18 0.21 5.61
CA LEU A 177 -11.42 0.85 6.68
C LEU A 177 -12.24 1.11 7.96
N CYS A 178 -13.55 0.81 7.97
CA CYS A 178 -14.35 0.97 9.17
C CYS A 178 -13.92 0.00 10.26
N ARG A 179 -13.88 0.48 11.52
CA ARG A 179 -13.56 -0.35 12.70
C ARG A 179 -14.42 -1.59 12.84
N GLU A 180 -15.64 -1.55 12.32
CA GLU A 180 -16.61 -2.66 12.29
C GLU A 180 -16.13 -3.85 11.45
N ASN A 181 -15.02 -3.73 10.73
CA ASN A 181 -14.35 -4.87 10.10
C ASN A 181 -13.67 -5.80 11.10
N GLU A 182 -13.27 -5.33 12.28
CA GLU A 182 -12.61 -6.17 13.28
C GLU A 182 -13.53 -7.34 13.69
N GLY A 183 -13.09 -8.57 13.45
CA GLY A 183 -13.88 -9.78 13.71
C GLY A 183 -15.03 -10.03 12.74
N TYR A 184 -15.12 -9.30 11.62
CA TYR A 184 -16.19 -9.46 10.64
C TYR A 184 -15.98 -10.69 9.75
N ALA A 185 -16.97 -11.60 9.71
CA ALA A 185 -16.88 -12.86 8.96
C ALA A 185 -16.77 -12.69 7.43
N GLY A 186 -17.07 -11.52 6.91
CA GLY A 186 -17.04 -11.27 5.48
C GLY A 186 -18.27 -11.79 4.74
N ARG A 187 -18.25 -11.64 3.43
CA ARG A 187 -19.24 -12.14 2.46
C ARG A 187 -18.64 -12.03 1.05
N VAL A 188 -19.26 -12.64 0.06
CA VAL A 188 -18.77 -12.71 -1.33
C VAL A 188 -18.32 -11.35 -1.92
N ASN A 189 -18.93 -10.24 -1.49
CA ASN A 189 -18.56 -8.89 -1.95
C ASN A 189 -17.87 -8.02 -0.87
N HIS A 190 -17.44 -8.61 0.24
CA HIS A 190 -16.69 -7.94 1.30
C HIS A 190 -15.75 -8.94 1.98
N PRO A 191 -14.44 -8.67 2.07
CA PRO A 191 -13.48 -9.64 2.59
C PRO A 191 -13.74 -9.99 4.05
N ALA A 192 -13.42 -11.23 4.43
CA ALA A 192 -13.39 -11.65 5.82
C ALA A 192 -12.29 -10.91 6.61
N ARG A 193 -12.57 -10.63 7.87
CA ARG A 193 -11.71 -9.90 8.80
C ARG A 193 -11.77 -10.49 10.22
N GLU A 194 -12.08 -11.78 10.36
CA GLU A 194 -12.16 -12.45 11.68
C GLU A 194 -10.80 -12.45 12.38
N THR A 195 -9.71 -12.54 11.62
CA THR A 195 -8.34 -12.46 12.14
C THR A 195 -7.78 -11.04 12.23
N HIS A 196 -8.57 -10.04 11.84
CA HIS A 196 -8.16 -8.64 11.94
C HIS A 196 -8.25 -8.12 13.36
N ARG A 197 -7.25 -7.38 13.80
CA ARG A 197 -7.20 -6.69 15.10
C ARG A 197 -6.78 -5.25 14.88
N LEU A 198 -7.28 -4.34 15.71
CA LEU A 198 -7.02 -2.91 15.67
C LEU A 198 -6.33 -2.45 16.96
N ILE A 199 -5.31 -1.60 16.82
CA ILE A 199 -4.68 -0.94 17.97
C ILE A 199 -5.23 0.48 18.06
N PRO A 200 -5.93 0.84 19.14
CA PRO A 200 -6.41 2.21 19.36
C PRO A 200 -5.24 3.20 19.50
N LEU A 201 -5.35 4.34 18.86
CA LEU A 201 -4.40 5.46 18.95
C LEU A 201 -5.15 6.75 19.30
N ASP A 202 -4.45 7.67 19.92
CA ASP A 202 -4.86 9.08 20.02
C ASP A 202 -3.90 9.89 19.15
N LEU A 203 -4.40 10.57 18.13
CA LEU A 203 -3.64 11.49 17.31
C LEU A 203 -4.20 12.91 17.54
N ALA A 204 -3.37 13.77 18.11
CA ALA A 204 -3.72 15.16 18.41
C ALA A 204 -5.06 15.34 19.16
N GLY A 205 -5.41 14.40 20.05
CA GLY A 205 -6.66 14.43 20.85
C GLY A 205 -7.86 13.80 20.16
N HIS A 206 -7.68 13.12 19.03
CA HIS A 206 -8.73 12.44 18.30
C HIS A 206 -8.49 10.91 18.25
N PRO A 207 -9.56 10.08 18.32
CA PRO A 207 -9.43 8.63 18.31
C PRO A 207 -9.16 8.12 16.88
N TRP A 208 -8.10 7.32 16.74
CA TRP A 208 -7.69 6.64 15.53
C TRP A 208 -7.39 5.16 15.82
N PHE A 209 -7.12 4.40 14.79
CA PHE A 209 -6.68 3.00 14.91
C PHE A 209 -5.51 2.72 13.98
N LEU A 210 -4.59 1.87 14.43
CA LEU A 210 -3.54 1.28 13.63
C LEU A 210 -3.95 -0.13 13.19
N GLN A 211 -3.72 -0.45 11.92
CA GLN A 211 -3.76 -1.80 11.36
C GLN A 211 -2.62 -2.00 10.38
N TYR A 212 -2.16 -3.25 10.17
CA TYR A 212 -1.33 -3.54 9.01
C TYR A 212 -2.18 -3.76 7.77
N SER A 213 -1.60 -3.47 6.60
CA SER A 213 -2.22 -3.79 5.32
C SER A 213 -2.11 -5.29 5.08
N PRO A 214 -3.21 -5.99 4.72
CA PRO A 214 -3.13 -7.41 4.39
C PRO A 214 -2.31 -7.68 3.11
N TYR A 215 -2.05 -6.66 2.31
CA TYR A 215 -1.27 -6.77 1.07
C TYR A 215 0.22 -6.54 1.26
N THR A 216 0.63 -5.87 2.33
CA THR A 216 2.03 -5.62 2.76
C THR A 216 2.99 -5.41 1.58
N TYR A 217 2.88 -4.26 0.90
CA TYR A 217 3.75 -3.95 -0.25
C TYR A 217 5.22 -3.75 0.14
N TYR A 218 5.45 -3.28 1.37
CA TYR A 218 6.77 -3.09 1.99
C TYR A 218 6.69 -3.45 3.47
N ASN A 219 7.85 -3.55 4.13
CA ASN A 219 7.93 -4.00 5.52
C ASN A 219 7.06 -3.15 6.46
N GLU A 220 6.21 -3.82 7.23
CA GLU A 220 5.28 -3.22 8.19
C GLU A 220 4.36 -2.15 7.59
N HIS A 221 3.96 -2.35 6.32
CA HIS A 221 2.98 -1.47 5.67
C HIS A 221 1.71 -1.40 6.53
N CYS A 222 1.47 -0.25 7.12
CA CYS A 222 0.32 -0.01 7.99
C CYS A 222 -0.64 1.03 7.42
N ILE A 223 -1.86 1.00 7.93
CA ILE A 223 -2.91 1.98 7.68
C ILE A 223 -3.33 2.53 9.04
N VAL A 224 -3.40 3.83 9.15
CA VAL A 224 -3.88 4.55 10.32
C VAL A 224 -5.22 5.17 9.94
N LEU A 225 -6.30 4.67 10.51
CA LEU A 225 -7.66 5.02 10.09
C LEU A 225 -8.37 5.84 11.16
N ASN A 226 -9.12 6.84 10.74
CA ASN A 226 -9.99 7.62 11.62
C ASN A 226 -11.05 6.71 12.24
N SER A 227 -11.39 6.89 13.52
CA SER A 227 -12.45 6.13 14.17
C SER A 227 -13.82 6.36 13.54
N ASP A 228 -14.02 7.54 12.94
CA ASP A 228 -15.25 7.93 12.29
C ASP A 228 -15.14 7.78 10.77
N HIS A 229 -16.23 7.34 10.12
CA HIS A 229 -16.30 7.27 8.68
C HIS A 229 -16.57 8.66 8.09
N VAL A 230 -15.51 9.44 7.98
CA VAL A 230 -15.52 10.81 7.42
C VAL A 230 -14.63 10.89 6.18
N PRO A 231 -14.96 11.74 5.20
CA PRO A 231 -14.13 11.91 4.01
C PRO A 231 -12.73 12.43 4.33
N MET A 232 -11.75 12.04 3.51
CA MET A 232 -10.39 12.59 3.57
C MET A 232 -10.40 14.08 3.23
N VAL A 233 -9.69 14.86 4.04
CA VAL A 233 -9.41 16.28 3.80
C VAL A 233 -7.98 16.58 4.24
N ILE A 234 -7.13 17.03 3.32
CA ILE A 234 -5.80 17.51 3.69
C ILE A 234 -5.92 18.91 4.28
N SER A 235 -5.52 19.04 5.54
CA SER A 235 -5.65 20.28 6.33
C SER A 235 -4.50 20.39 7.33
N ARG A 236 -4.52 21.42 8.17
CA ARG A 236 -3.62 21.55 9.32
C ARG A 236 -3.66 20.31 10.22
N GLU A 237 -4.85 19.79 10.47
CA GLU A 237 -5.06 18.58 11.30
C GLU A 237 -4.30 17.37 10.72
N THR A 238 -4.23 17.24 9.39
CA THR A 238 -3.41 16.19 8.75
C THR A 238 -1.95 16.27 9.18
N PHE A 239 -1.34 17.46 9.18
CA PHE A 239 0.05 17.63 9.59
C PHE A 239 0.25 17.39 11.08
N GLU A 240 -0.69 17.83 11.92
CA GLU A 240 -0.71 17.58 13.37
C GLU A 240 -0.81 16.08 13.65
N ASN A 241 -1.71 15.36 12.99
CA ASN A 241 -1.87 13.91 13.13
C ASN A 241 -0.64 13.13 12.67
N LEU A 242 -0.02 13.53 11.55
CA LEU A 242 1.21 12.90 11.07
C LEU A 242 2.37 13.08 12.06
N THR A 243 2.51 14.28 12.65
CA THR A 243 3.53 14.49 13.69
C THR A 243 3.24 13.72 14.97
N ALA A 244 1.98 13.69 15.43
CA ALA A 244 1.55 12.89 16.58
C ALA A 244 1.83 11.39 16.37
N PHE A 245 1.57 10.86 15.18
CA PHE A 245 1.91 9.48 14.83
C PHE A 245 3.42 9.21 14.94
N LEU A 246 4.27 10.14 14.48
CA LEU A 246 5.73 10.01 14.60
C LEU A 246 6.25 10.16 16.02
N GLU A 247 5.50 10.78 16.93
CA GLU A 247 5.82 10.80 18.36
C GLU A 247 5.55 9.43 18.99
N ILE A 248 4.47 8.75 18.56
CA ILE A 248 4.13 7.39 19.01
C ILE A 248 5.09 6.36 18.37
N PHE A 249 5.35 6.46 17.06
CA PHE A 249 6.16 5.49 16.30
C PHE A 249 7.31 6.18 15.55
N PRO A 250 8.37 6.63 16.25
CA PRO A 250 9.46 7.40 15.63
C PRO A 250 10.29 6.61 14.60
N HIS A 251 10.13 5.30 14.54
CA HIS A 251 10.80 4.41 13.59
C HIS A 251 9.98 4.16 12.31
N TYR A 252 8.79 4.75 12.20
CA TYR A 252 7.94 4.71 11.01
C TYR A 252 8.02 6.03 10.22
N PHE A 253 7.66 5.96 8.96
CA PHE A 253 7.12 7.09 8.22
C PHE A 253 5.59 7.03 8.23
N ALA A 254 4.93 8.13 7.94
CA ALA A 254 3.50 8.18 7.65
C ALA A 254 3.22 9.23 6.57
N GLY A 255 2.14 9.05 5.83
CA GLY A 255 1.70 10.01 4.84
C GLY A 255 0.25 9.81 4.45
N SER A 256 -0.33 10.80 3.80
CA SER A 256 -1.69 10.75 3.27
C SER A 256 -1.69 10.68 1.76
N ASN A 257 -2.63 9.94 1.19
CA ASN A 257 -3.00 10.17 -0.20
C ASN A 257 -3.56 11.59 -0.37
N ALA A 258 -3.51 12.12 -1.58
CA ALA A 258 -4.22 13.34 -1.91
C ALA A 258 -5.74 13.16 -1.75
N ASP A 259 -6.44 14.23 -1.36
CA ASP A 259 -7.87 14.23 -1.05
C ASP A 259 -8.79 14.50 -2.27
N LEU A 260 -8.22 14.60 -3.46
CA LEU A 260 -8.96 14.81 -4.70
C LEU A 260 -8.98 13.56 -5.60
N PRO A 261 -10.06 13.32 -6.37
CA PRO A 261 -10.11 12.25 -7.38
C PRO A 261 -8.93 12.34 -8.36
N ILE A 262 -8.64 11.24 -9.06
CA ILE A 262 -7.56 11.12 -10.07
C ILE A 262 -6.16 11.07 -9.44
N VAL A 263 -5.86 11.99 -8.50
CA VAL A 263 -4.55 12.09 -7.83
C VAL A 263 -4.55 11.51 -6.41
N GLY A 264 -5.73 11.11 -5.91
CA GLY A 264 -5.91 10.50 -4.60
C GLY A 264 -5.85 8.97 -4.62
N GLY A 265 -5.99 8.37 -3.44
CA GLY A 265 -6.13 6.93 -3.26
C GLY A 265 -7.52 6.40 -3.65
N SER A 266 -7.70 5.09 -3.48
CA SER A 266 -8.93 4.40 -3.83
C SER A 266 -10.11 4.64 -2.86
N ILE A 267 -9.84 5.06 -1.62
CA ILE A 267 -10.84 5.27 -0.57
C ILE A 267 -10.74 6.71 -0.08
N LEU A 268 -11.47 7.62 -0.73
CA LEU A 268 -11.54 9.04 -0.34
C LEU A 268 -12.65 9.31 0.71
N SER A 269 -13.56 8.35 0.89
CA SER A 269 -14.72 8.50 1.78
C SER A 269 -14.44 8.19 3.25
N HIS A 270 -13.25 7.70 3.57
CA HIS A 270 -12.82 7.39 4.93
C HIS A 270 -11.40 7.90 5.15
N ASP A 271 -11.24 8.86 6.05
CA ASP A 271 -9.96 9.48 6.34
C ASP A 271 -8.97 8.48 6.93
N HIS A 272 -7.78 8.43 6.32
CA HIS A 272 -6.73 7.47 6.70
C HIS A 272 -5.36 7.91 6.20
N TYR A 273 -4.33 7.46 6.91
CA TYR A 273 -2.92 7.58 6.53
C TYR A 273 -2.33 6.20 6.24
N GLN A 274 -1.23 6.18 5.52
CA GLN A 274 -0.41 4.98 5.33
C GLN A 274 0.97 5.22 5.91
N GLY A 275 1.57 4.18 6.47
CA GLY A 275 2.88 4.27 7.09
C GLY A 275 3.59 2.93 7.13
N GLY A 276 4.67 2.87 7.88
CA GLY A 276 5.43 1.65 8.08
C GLY A 276 6.93 1.87 8.22
N ARG A 277 7.67 0.76 8.33
CA ARG A 277 9.12 0.75 8.51
C ARG A 277 9.82 0.45 7.19
N TYR A 278 9.91 1.44 6.32
CA TYR A 278 10.57 1.31 5.02
C TYR A 278 11.22 2.63 4.61
N THR A 279 12.36 2.56 3.93
CA THR A 279 13.08 3.71 3.39
C THR A 279 12.99 3.72 1.87
N PHE A 280 12.20 4.62 1.33
CA PHE A 280 11.95 4.75 -0.10
C PHE A 280 13.04 5.53 -0.84
N ALA A 281 13.04 5.46 -2.17
CA ALA A 281 13.96 6.21 -3.03
C ALA A 281 13.81 7.73 -2.81
N MET A 282 12.59 8.25 -2.74
CA MET A 282 12.31 9.67 -2.52
C MET A 282 12.87 10.17 -1.18
N GLU A 283 12.85 9.35 -0.13
CA GLU A 283 13.44 9.72 1.16
C GLU A 283 14.95 9.97 1.07
N ARG A 284 15.65 9.20 0.24
CA ARG A 284 17.10 9.31 0.01
C ARG A 284 17.46 10.40 -1.00
N ALA A 285 16.48 10.91 -1.74
CA ALA A 285 16.71 11.92 -2.77
C ALA A 285 17.27 13.22 -2.18
N ALA A 286 18.25 13.78 -2.85
CA ALA A 286 18.92 15.02 -2.40
C ALA A 286 18.02 16.25 -2.57
N VAL A 287 18.21 17.22 -1.71
CA VAL A 287 17.74 18.59 -1.92
C VAL A 287 18.71 19.25 -2.92
N GLU A 288 18.18 19.78 -4.02
CA GLU A 288 18.96 20.41 -5.09
C GLU A 288 18.92 21.94 -5.08
N GLN A 289 17.91 22.52 -4.43
CA GLN A 289 17.75 23.96 -4.24
C GLN A 289 17.14 24.21 -2.85
N GLU A 290 17.80 25.05 -2.07
CA GLU A 290 17.31 25.50 -0.77
C GLU A 290 16.51 26.81 -0.89
N TYR A 291 15.51 26.97 -0.01
CA TYR A 291 14.67 28.16 0.08
C TYR A 291 14.57 28.64 1.53
N THR A 292 14.29 29.91 1.71
CA THR A 292 14.13 30.53 3.04
C THR A 292 12.75 31.15 3.15
N PHE A 293 12.02 30.81 4.23
CA PHE A 293 10.78 31.45 4.61
C PHE A 293 11.02 32.40 5.75
N ALA A 294 10.75 33.68 5.52
CA ALA A 294 11.16 34.77 6.43
C ALA A 294 10.56 34.63 7.85
N ASN A 295 9.32 34.14 7.94
CA ASN A 295 8.61 33.95 9.20
C ASN A 295 8.95 32.62 9.90
N TYR A 296 9.69 31.72 9.24
CA TYR A 296 10.03 30.37 9.74
C TYR A 296 11.53 30.06 9.56
N PRO A 297 12.43 30.90 10.10
CA PRO A 297 13.89 30.73 9.91
C PRO A 297 14.43 29.43 10.53
N GLN A 298 13.69 28.77 11.45
CA GLN A 298 14.03 27.50 12.06
C GLN A 298 13.63 26.28 11.19
N VAL A 299 12.94 26.49 10.07
CA VAL A 299 12.55 25.42 9.15
C VAL A 299 13.47 25.46 7.92
N ARG A 300 14.23 24.43 7.69
CA ARG A 300 14.97 24.23 6.44
C ARG A 300 13.99 23.77 5.38
N ALA A 301 14.01 24.41 4.23
CA ALA A 301 13.15 24.09 3.10
C ALA A 301 13.96 23.92 1.82
N GLY A 302 13.55 22.97 0.96
CA GLY A 302 14.23 22.80 -0.31
C GLY A 302 13.51 21.89 -1.30
N ARG A 303 13.78 22.15 -2.60
CA ARG A 303 13.30 21.32 -3.70
C ARG A 303 14.05 20.01 -3.75
N VAL A 304 13.31 18.92 -3.70
CA VAL A 304 13.89 17.55 -3.80
C VAL A 304 14.19 17.22 -5.27
N LYS A 305 15.33 16.61 -5.54
CA LYS A 305 15.65 16.01 -6.83
C LYS A 305 14.79 14.76 -7.03
N TRP A 306 13.56 14.96 -7.49
CA TRP A 306 12.55 13.92 -7.67
C TRP A 306 11.74 14.17 -8.93
N PRO A 307 11.19 13.14 -9.62
CA PRO A 307 10.38 13.35 -10.83
C PRO A 307 9.14 14.19 -10.55
N MET A 308 8.52 14.00 -9.38
CA MET A 308 7.35 14.74 -8.94
C MET A 308 7.77 15.97 -8.13
N SER A 309 7.00 17.05 -8.27
CA SER A 309 7.29 18.34 -7.65
C SER A 309 7.15 18.27 -6.13
N THR A 310 8.29 18.26 -5.43
CA THR A 310 8.36 18.01 -3.99
C THR A 310 9.15 19.10 -3.28
N LEU A 311 8.55 19.68 -2.25
CA LEU A 311 9.23 20.57 -1.29
C LEU A 311 9.45 19.81 0.01
N ARG A 312 10.70 19.68 0.43
CA ARG A 312 11.09 19.10 1.73
C ARG A 312 11.22 20.19 2.77
N LEU A 313 10.57 19.99 3.92
CA LEU A 313 10.67 20.85 5.11
C LEU A 313 11.24 20.02 6.25
N THR A 314 12.21 20.58 6.99
CA THR A 314 12.85 19.87 8.12
C THR A 314 13.05 20.84 9.28
N SER A 315 12.60 20.46 10.49
CA SER A 315 12.81 21.23 11.72
C SER A 315 12.71 20.33 12.96
N SER A 316 13.42 20.72 14.02
CA SER A 316 13.17 20.18 15.37
C SER A 316 11.95 20.82 16.04
N ASP A 317 11.51 21.99 15.56
CA ASP A 317 10.31 22.69 15.98
C ASP A 317 9.12 22.21 15.15
N LYS A 318 8.33 21.27 15.73
CA LYS A 318 7.19 20.67 15.03
C LYS A 318 6.08 21.67 14.75
N ASP A 319 5.86 22.64 15.67
CA ASP A 319 4.76 23.59 15.54
C ASP A 319 5.03 24.54 14.37
N ALA A 320 6.26 25.07 14.27
CA ALA A 320 6.69 25.86 13.13
C ALA A 320 6.63 25.07 11.80
N LEU A 321 6.99 23.77 11.84
CA LEU A 321 6.91 22.90 10.67
C LEU A 321 5.45 22.72 10.20
N VAL A 322 4.52 22.46 11.13
CA VAL A 322 3.09 22.31 10.86
C VAL A 322 2.50 23.63 10.35
N GLU A 323 2.86 24.77 10.96
CA GLU A 323 2.38 26.08 10.53
C GLU A 323 2.81 26.40 9.10
N LEU A 324 4.10 26.25 8.80
CA LEU A 324 4.60 26.48 7.45
C LEU A 324 3.96 25.53 6.42
N ALA A 325 3.87 24.24 6.72
CA ALA A 325 3.21 23.27 5.82
C ALA A 325 1.75 23.65 5.54
N THR A 326 1.02 24.12 6.58
CA THR A 326 -0.35 24.60 6.47
C THR A 326 -0.46 25.84 5.59
N ALA A 327 0.43 26.80 5.77
CA ALA A 327 0.48 28.02 4.96
C ALA A 327 0.80 27.73 3.50
N ILE A 328 1.75 26.81 3.24
CA ILE A 328 2.08 26.36 1.88
C ILE A 328 0.88 25.66 1.23
N LEU A 329 0.17 24.78 1.94
CA LEU A 329 -1.03 24.14 1.44
C LEU A 329 -2.11 25.15 1.06
N ALA A 330 -2.36 26.15 1.92
CA ALA A 330 -3.36 27.20 1.67
C ALA A 330 -3.01 28.03 0.42
N ALA A 331 -1.74 28.41 0.28
CA ALA A 331 -1.25 29.14 -0.89
C ALA A 331 -1.32 28.26 -2.17
N TRP A 332 -0.95 26.98 -2.10
CA TRP A 332 -1.02 26.05 -3.22
C TRP A 332 -2.45 25.89 -3.75
N ARG A 333 -3.42 25.80 -2.87
CA ARG A 333 -4.83 25.61 -3.25
C ARG A 333 -5.38 26.73 -4.15
N THR A 334 -4.79 27.89 -4.10
CA THR A 334 -5.21 29.06 -4.91
C THR A 334 -4.24 29.41 -6.03
N TYR A 335 -3.13 28.68 -6.15
CA TYR A 335 -2.07 28.98 -7.13
C TYR A 335 -2.44 28.52 -8.53
N SER A 336 -2.29 29.42 -9.51
CA SER A 336 -2.40 29.13 -10.94
C SER A 336 -1.18 29.69 -11.66
N ASP A 337 -0.62 28.90 -12.59
CA ASP A 337 0.46 29.30 -13.50
C ASP A 337 0.18 28.73 -14.90
N ALA A 338 -0.29 29.58 -15.80
CA ALA A 338 -0.60 29.17 -17.16
C ALA A 338 0.65 28.69 -17.94
N SER A 339 1.85 29.13 -17.56
CA SER A 339 3.10 28.71 -18.20
C SER A 339 3.49 27.25 -17.84
N ALA A 340 2.90 26.69 -16.79
CA ALA A 340 3.06 25.32 -16.32
C ALA A 340 1.77 24.50 -16.43
N ASP A 341 0.76 25.02 -17.14
CA ASP A 341 -0.58 24.40 -17.28
C ASP A 341 -1.31 24.18 -15.95
N ILE A 342 -0.93 24.89 -14.88
CA ILE A 342 -1.52 24.76 -13.56
C ILE A 342 -2.68 25.75 -13.43
N LEU A 343 -3.90 25.20 -13.21
CA LEU A 343 -5.07 25.96 -12.81
C LEU A 343 -5.52 25.46 -11.44
N ALA A 344 -5.70 26.39 -10.50
CA ALA A 344 -6.18 26.05 -9.14
C ALA A 344 -7.64 25.56 -9.16
N GLU A 345 -8.45 26.12 -10.06
CA GLU A 345 -9.87 25.86 -10.15
C GLU A 345 -10.36 26.02 -11.60
N THR A 346 -11.37 25.21 -11.97
CA THR A 346 -12.26 25.39 -13.14
C THR A 346 -13.69 25.26 -12.64
N ASP A 347 -14.40 24.17 -12.94
CA ASP A 347 -15.70 23.86 -12.34
C ASP A 347 -15.58 23.31 -10.90
N ALA A 348 -14.35 22.93 -10.49
CA ALA A 348 -14.01 22.41 -9.18
C ALA A 348 -12.54 22.75 -8.85
N PRO A 349 -12.15 22.69 -7.54
CA PRO A 349 -10.76 22.81 -7.14
C PRO A 349 -9.90 21.67 -7.68
N HIS A 350 -8.64 22.00 -8.06
CA HIS A 350 -7.70 21.04 -8.65
C HIS A 350 -6.44 20.80 -7.81
N ASN A 351 -6.00 21.79 -7.04
CA ASN A 351 -4.76 21.73 -6.30
C ASN A 351 -4.92 21.05 -4.94
N THR A 352 -4.03 20.12 -4.65
CA THR A 352 -3.88 19.47 -3.35
C THR A 352 -2.44 19.01 -3.15
N ILE A 353 -2.15 18.38 -2.01
CA ILE A 353 -0.82 17.88 -1.66
C ILE A 353 -0.93 16.41 -1.23
N THR A 354 0.08 15.62 -1.55
CA THR A 354 0.37 14.34 -0.89
C THR A 354 1.44 14.59 0.17
N PRO A 355 1.09 14.71 1.47
CA PRO A 355 2.05 14.96 2.54
C PRO A 355 2.65 13.64 3.03
N ILE A 356 3.96 13.66 3.28
CA ILE A 356 4.71 12.52 3.83
C ILE A 356 5.56 13.03 4.98
N ALA A 357 5.57 12.31 6.09
CA ALA A 357 6.24 12.69 7.32
C ALA A 357 7.15 11.56 7.83
N ARG A 358 8.31 11.91 8.41
CA ARG A 358 9.23 10.99 9.09
C ARG A 358 10.13 11.70 10.08
N ARG A 359 10.83 10.90 10.89
CA ARG A 359 11.89 11.43 11.77
C ARG A 359 13.24 11.39 11.06
N ARG A 360 14.05 12.44 11.30
CA ARG A 360 15.48 12.53 10.95
C ARG A 360 16.29 12.82 12.21
N GLY A 361 16.61 11.77 12.97
CA GLY A 361 17.15 11.94 14.30
C GLY A 361 16.16 12.67 15.21
N THR A 362 16.51 13.86 15.68
CA THR A 362 15.64 14.73 16.49
C THR A 362 14.66 15.55 15.69
N ASP A 363 14.91 15.74 14.38
CA ASP A 363 14.07 16.58 13.53
C ASP A 363 12.85 15.81 13.00
N TYR A 364 11.79 16.56 12.72
CA TYR A 364 10.67 16.15 11.88
C TYR A 364 10.95 16.59 10.44
N GLU A 365 10.57 15.76 9.50
CA GLU A 365 10.72 16.04 8.08
C GLU A 365 9.40 15.79 7.36
N PHE A 366 8.92 16.81 6.61
CA PHE A 366 7.81 16.66 5.67
C PHE A 366 8.32 16.72 4.24
N ASP A 367 7.82 15.84 3.39
CA ASP A 367 7.83 15.99 1.94
C ASP A 367 6.43 16.38 1.49
N LEU A 368 6.28 17.58 0.95
CA LEU A 368 5.04 18.09 0.40
C LEU A 368 5.07 17.90 -1.12
N VAL A 369 4.35 16.87 -1.62
CA VAL A 369 4.29 16.60 -3.05
C VAL A 369 3.06 17.29 -3.63
N PHE A 370 3.29 18.28 -4.50
CA PHE A 370 2.24 19.07 -5.12
C PHE A 370 1.48 18.24 -6.16
N ARG A 371 0.15 18.28 -6.10
CA ARG A 371 -0.75 17.53 -6.99
C ARG A 371 -1.79 18.48 -7.60
N ASN A 372 -2.22 18.12 -8.81
CA ASN A 372 -3.30 18.79 -9.50
C ASN A 372 -4.09 17.76 -10.32
N ASN A 373 -5.41 17.72 -10.18
CA ASN A 373 -6.28 16.73 -10.81
C ASN A 373 -7.00 17.23 -12.08
N ARG A 374 -6.56 18.36 -12.63
CA ARG A 374 -7.16 18.93 -13.84
C ARG A 374 -7.14 17.92 -15.00
N THR A 375 -8.23 17.86 -15.72
CA THR A 375 -8.35 17.10 -16.97
C THR A 375 -8.42 18.03 -18.18
N THR A 376 -8.08 17.50 -19.35
CA THR A 376 -8.25 18.17 -20.65
C THR A 376 -8.88 17.21 -21.65
N ALA A 377 -9.29 17.69 -22.80
CA ALA A 377 -9.81 16.83 -23.87
C ALA A 377 -8.74 15.81 -24.35
N GLU A 378 -7.47 16.20 -24.34
CA GLU A 378 -6.34 15.34 -24.69
C GLU A 378 -5.99 14.36 -23.57
N HIS A 379 -6.10 14.79 -22.30
CA HIS A 379 -5.80 14.00 -21.11
C HIS A 379 -7.05 13.84 -20.23
N PRO A 380 -8.04 13.02 -20.62
CA PRO A 380 -9.31 12.88 -19.90
C PRO A 380 -9.16 12.14 -18.54
N LEU A 381 -8.05 11.43 -18.31
CA LEU A 381 -7.73 10.78 -17.05
C LEU A 381 -6.86 11.65 -16.12
N GLY A 382 -6.49 12.87 -16.56
CA GLY A 382 -5.68 13.83 -15.82
C GLY A 382 -4.48 14.30 -16.61
N LEU A 383 -4.25 15.61 -16.62
CA LEU A 383 -3.07 16.22 -17.23
C LEU A 383 -1.78 15.85 -16.48
N PHE A 384 -1.87 15.76 -15.14
CA PHE A 384 -0.79 15.35 -14.25
C PHE A 384 -1.02 13.92 -13.71
N HIS A 385 -1.23 12.99 -14.64
CA HIS A 385 -1.54 11.60 -14.45
C HIS A 385 -0.82 10.78 -15.54
N PRO A 386 -0.57 9.47 -15.38
CA PRO A 386 -0.01 8.65 -16.44
C PRO A 386 -0.77 8.82 -17.75
N HIS A 387 -0.06 9.18 -18.82
CA HIS A 387 -0.63 9.35 -20.14
C HIS A 387 -0.78 8.02 -20.88
N ALA A 388 -1.47 8.02 -22.03
CA ALA A 388 -1.89 6.81 -22.73
C ALA A 388 -0.72 5.88 -23.13
N GLU A 389 0.44 6.42 -23.48
CA GLU A 389 1.63 5.69 -23.92
C GLU A 389 2.22 4.78 -22.85
N VAL A 390 2.00 5.08 -21.55
CA VAL A 390 2.48 4.25 -20.43
C VAL A 390 1.42 3.31 -19.86
N HIS A 391 0.17 3.37 -20.34
CA HIS A 391 -0.96 2.58 -19.81
C HIS A 391 -0.79 1.08 -20.00
N HIS A 392 0.02 0.65 -20.94
CA HIS A 392 0.33 -0.76 -21.13
C HIS A 392 1.06 -1.37 -19.92
N ILE A 393 1.76 -0.57 -19.12
CA ILE A 393 2.42 -0.95 -17.86
C ILE A 393 1.61 -0.46 -16.65
N LYS A 394 1.32 0.86 -16.54
CA LYS A 394 0.65 1.46 -15.39
C LYS A 394 -0.38 2.49 -15.85
N LYS A 395 -1.65 2.24 -15.56
CA LYS A 395 -2.78 3.10 -15.90
C LYS A 395 -3.45 3.72 -14.68
N GLU A 396 -3.33 3.07 -13.53
CA GLU A 396 -4.02 3.43 -12.30
C GLU A 396 -3.47 4.75 -11.72
N ASN A 397 -4.24 5.36 -10.84
CA ASN A 397 -3.86 6.57 -10.11
C ASN A 397 -2.53 6.38 -9.38
N ILE A 398 -1.75 7.45 -9.30
CA ILE A 398 -0.48 7.49 -8.57
C ILE A 398 -0.77 7.94 -7.14
N GLY A 399 -0.84 6.95 -6.24
CA GLY A 399 -1.04 7.15 -4.81
C GLY A 399 0.27 7.36 -4.04
N LEU A 400 0.16 7.41 -2.71
CA LEU A 400 1.29 7.68 -1.80
C LEU A 400 2.51 6.77 -2.07
N ILE A 401 2.28 5.48 -2.26
CA ILE A 401 3.35 4.48 -2.40
C ILE A 401 4.12 4.70 -3.70
N GLU A 402 3.40 4.93 -4.80
CA GLU A 402 4.03 5.22 -6.09
C GLU A 402 4.77 6.55 -6.06
N VAL A 403 4.20 7.58 -5.41
CA VAL A 403 4.86 8.89 -5.22
C VAL A 403 6.22 8.73 -4.54
N LEU A 404 6.35 7.81 -3.59
CA LEU A 404 7.59 7.51 -2.87
C LEU A 404 8.62 6.73 -3.71
N GLY A 405 8.25 6.29 -4.92
CA GLY A 405 9.13 5.57 -5.85
C GLY A 405 9.01 4.05 -5.79
N PHE A 406 7.85 3.54 -5.39
CA PHE A 406 7.55 2.11 -5.33
C PHE A 406 6.41 1.77 -6.29
N ALA A 407 6.72 1.16 -7.42
CA ALA A 407 5.75 0.72 -8.42
C ALA A 407 4.99 -0.52 -7.95
N ILE A 408 3.66 -0.43 -7.88
CA ILE A 408 2.77 -1.57 -7.71
C ILE A 408 2.13 -1.86 -9.07
N LEU A 409 2.57 -2.93 -9.72
CA LEU A 409 2.16 -3.30 -11.07
C LEU A 409 1.16 -4.47 -11.05
N PRO A 410 0.23 -4.54 -12.03
CA PRO A 410 -0.80 -5.57 -12.06
C PRO A 410 -0.25 -6.96 -12.39
N ALA A 411 -0.90 -7.99 -11.87
CA ALA A 411 -0.51 -9.41 -12.01
C ALA A 411 -0.39 -9.87 -13.47
N ARG A 412 -1.23 -9.32 -14.38
CA ARG A 412 -1.20 -9.64 -15.82
C ARG A 412 0.20 -9.48 -16.44
N LEU A 413 0.99 -8.54 -15.94
CA LEU A 413 2.33 -8.29 -16.47
C LEU A 413 3.27 -9.50 -16.34
N LYS A 414 3.02 -10.44 -15.44
CA LYS A 414 3.81 -11.66 -15.35
C LYS A 414 3.74 -12.45 -16.66
N SER A 415 2.53 -12.85 -17.07
CA SER A 415 2.33 -13.64 -18.29
C SER A 415 2.63 -12.85 -19.57
N GLU A 416 2.31 -11.54 -19.58
CA GLU A 416 2.62 -10.67 -20.71
C GLU A 416 4.13 -10.52 -20.92
N MET A 417 4.92 -10.37 -19.86
CA MET A 417 6.38 -10.27 -19.96
C MET A 417 7.04 -11.60 -20.31
N GLU A 418 6.49 -12.73 -19.88
CA GLU A 418 6.94 -14.06 -20.31
C GLU A 418 6.76 -14.25 -21.83
N GLN A 419 5.66 -13.80 -22.41
CA GLN A 419 5.43 -13.81 -23.86
C GLN A 419 6.37 -12.84 -24.59
N ILE A 420 6.52 -11.61 -24.12
CA ILE A 420 7.43 -10.62 -24.70
C ILE A 420 8.89 -11.11 -24.66
N ARG A 421 9.30 -11.72 -23.55
CA ARG A 421 10.61 -12.38 -23.43
C ARG A 421 10.85 -13.40 -24.54
N ALA A 422 9.86 -14.26 -24.78
CA ALA A 422 9.97 -15.26 -25.84
C ALA A 422 10.09 -14.64 -27.23
N GLU A 423 9.35 -13.57 -27.53
CA GLU A 423 9.42 -12.87 -28.81
C GLU A 423 10.76 -12.12 -29.00
N LEU A 424 11.29 -11.51 -27.94
CA LEU A 424 12.61 -10.88 -27.95
C LEU A 424 13.72 -11.89 -28.29
N LEU A 425 13.70 -13.05 -27.65
CA LEU A 425 14.66 -14.14 -27.88
C LEU A 425 14.55 -14.74 -29.27
N ARG A 426 13.33 -14.82 -29.82
CA ARG A 426 13.10 -15.24 -31.20
C ARG A 426 13.57 -14.19 -32.22
N GLY A 427 13.86 -12.96 -31.82
CA GLY A 427 14.18 -11.86 -32.69
C GLY A 427 12.99 -11.36 -33.53
N ALA A 428 11.74 -11.56 -33.05
CA ALA A 428 10.55 -11.07 -33.74
C ALA A 428 10.64 -9.57 -34.00
N ALA A 429 10.27 -9.13 -35.20
CA ALA A 429 10.37 -7.70 -35.57
C ALA A 429 9.31 -6.84 -34.87
N ASP A 430 8.14 -7.40 -34.61
CA ASP A 430 6.98 -6.75 -34.00
C ASP A 430 6.09 -7.78 -33.30
N ILE A 431 5.24 -7.31 -32.39
CA ILE A 431 4.27 -8.11 -31.63
C ILE A 431 2.82 -7.61 -31.81
N ALA A 432 2.59 -6.64 -32.72
CA ALA A 432 1.28 -6.03 -32.94
C ALA A 432 0.17 -7.01 -33.38
N GLY A 433 0.51 -8.24 -33.81
CA GLY A 433 -0.45 -9.28 -34.17
C GLY A 433 -0.74 -10.31 -33.07
N ILE A 434 -0.19 -10.13 -31.86
CA ILE A 434 -0.35 -11.08 -30.74
C ILE A 434 -1.30 -10.45 -29.71
N ALA A 435 -2.56 -10.91 -29.71
CA ALA A 435 -3.67 -10.29 -28.99
C ALA A 435 -3.40 -9.94 -27.52
N ASP A 436 -2.70 -10.82 -26.76
CA ASP A 436 -2.45 -10.61 -25.33
C ASP A 436 -1.41 -9.51 -25.06
N ILE A 437 -0.48 -9.28 -25.99
CA ILE A 437 0.66 -8.37 -25.81
C ILE A 437 0.73 -7.24 -26.85
N GLU A 438 -0.22 -7.14 -27.79
CA GLU A 438 -0.25 -6.08 -28.83
C GLU A 438 -0.18 -4.67 -28.26
N LYS A 439 -0.77 -4.43 -27.08
CA LYS A 439 -0.73 -3.15 -26.37
C LYS A 439 0.68 -2.68 -26.00
N HIS A 440 1.66 -3.58 -26.01
CA HIS A 440 3.07 -3.30 -25.78
C HIS A 440 3.88 -3.09 -27.07
N ALA A 441 3.25 -3.11 -28.25
CA ALA A 441 3.97 -3.16 -29.52
C ALA A 441 4.91 -1.96 -29.74
N ASP A 442 4.47 -0.74 -29.44
CA ASP A 442 5.29 0.47 -29.57
C ASP A 442 6.51 0.42 -28.62
N TRP A 443 6.27 0.10 -27.37
CA TRP A 443 7.33 -0.09 -26.38
C TRP A 443 8.29 -1.25 -26.77
N TYR A 444 7.75 -2.38 -27.25
CA TYR A 444 8.55 -3.50 -27.72
C TYR A 444 9.53 -3.09 -28.84
N ARG A 445 9.06 -2.30 -29.81
CA ARG A 445 9.91 -1.77 -30.89
C ARG A 445 11.03 -0.88 -30.34
N SER A 446 10.72 -0.04 -29.34
CA SER A 446 11.70 0.82 -28.68
C SER A 446 12.75 0.00 -27.91
N VAL A 447 12.33 -1.01 -27.16
CA VAL A 447 13.22 -1.95 -26.45
C VAL A 447 14.17 -2.64 -27.44
N ARG A 448 13.65 -3.14 -28.55
CA ARG A 448 14.47 -3.77 -29.58
C ARG A 448 15.47 -2.82 -30.24
N ALA A 449 15.09 -1.59 -30.48
CA ALA A 449 15.98 -0.58 -31.04
C ALA A 449 17.11 -0.22 -30.07
N ALA A 450 16.82 -0.17 -28.76
CA ALA A 450 17.80 0.12 -27.72
C ALA A 450 18.77 -1.06 -27.44
N HIS A 451 18.28 -2.30 -27.59
CA HIS A 451 19.02 -3.52 -27.23
C HIS A 451 19.26 -4.42 -28.46
N THR A 452 20.37 -4.21 -29.15
CA THR A 452 20.72 -4.96 -30.39
C THR A 452 21.11 -6.42 -30.15
N THR A 453 21.53 -6.78 -28.93
CA THR A 453 21.91 -8.13 -28.52
C THR A 453 21.07 -8.58 -27.35
N VAL A 454 20.09 -9.46 -27.64
CA VAL A 454 19.21 -10.07 -26.61
C VAL A 454 19.55 -11.55 -26.54
N THR A 455 19.80 -12.04 -25.34
CA THR A 455 20.15 -13.44 -25.03
C THR A 455 19.39 -13.94 -23.82
N GLU A 456 19.34 -15.25 -23.60
CA GLU A 456 18.79 -15.86 -22.39
C GLU A 456 19.41 -15.27 -21.10
N GLY A 457 20.67 -14.88 -21.12
CA GLY A 457 21.38 -14.36 -19.95
C GLY A 457 21.11 -12.90 -19.63
N ASN A 458 20.52 -12.09 -20.53
CA ASN A 458 20.32 -10.66 -20.29
C ASN A 458 18.86 -10.18 -20.46
N VAL A 459 17.99 -10.97 -21.09
CA VAL A 459 16.62 -10.54 -21.46
C VAL A 459 15.79 -10.14 -20.24
N ASP A 460 15.91 -10.85 -19.14
CA ASP A 460 15.15 -10.54 -17.92
C ASP A 460 15.61 -9.22 -17.26
N GLY A 461 16.92 -8.96 -17.30
CA GLY A 461 17.49 -7.67 -16.86
C GLY A 461 17.00 -6.52 -17.74
N ILE A 462 17.05 -6.69 -19.07
CA ILE A 462 16.53 -5.70 -20.04
C ILE A 462 15.07 -5.36 -19.74
N LEU A 463 14.20 -6.38 -19.62
CA LEU A 463 12.77 -6.15 -19.37
C LEU A 463 12.53 -5.43 -18.04
N ARG A 464 13.23 -5.80 -16.97
CA ARG A 464 13.13 -5.13 -15.66
C ARG A 464 13.53 -3.67 -15.73
N ASP A 465 14.64 -3.36 -16.39
CA ASP A 465 15.13 -1.99 -16.55
C ASP A 465 14.17 -1.15 -17.39
N GLU A 466 13.67 -1.71 -18.51
CA GLU A 466 12.76 -1.00 -19.40
C GLU A 466 11.38 -0.77 -18.75
N ILE A 467 10.86 -1.71 -17.94
CA ILE A 467 9.65 -1.50 -17.13
C ILE A 467 9.88 -0.39 -16.11
N GLY A 468 11.03 -0.38 -15.45
CA GLY A 468 11.39 0.66 -14.50
C GLY A 468 11.49 2.05 -15.12
N LYS A 469 11.98 2.16 -16.38
CA LYS A 469 11.98 3.42 -17.15
C LYS A 469 10.56 3.90 -17.45
N VAL A 470 9.65 2.99 -17.81
CA VAL A 470 8.23 3.34 -17.99
C VAL A 470 7.63 3.87 -16.68
N PHE A 471 7.98 3.26 -15.53
CA PHE A 471 7.50 3.77 -14.26
C PHE A 471 8.10 5.14 -13.91
N LEU A 472 9.35 5.41 -14.26
CA LEU A 472 9.93 6.75 -14.13
C LEU A 472 9.16 7.78 -14.98
N GLU A 473 8.78 7.41 -16.19
CA GLU A 473 7.94 8.25 -17.06
C GLU A 473 6.56 8.49 -16.44
N VAL A 474 5.94 7.47 -15.84
CA VAL A 474 4.70 7.59 -15.07
C VAL A 474 4.81 8.65 -13.97
N LEU A 475 5.90 8.66 -13.18
CA LEU A 475 6.13 9.68 -12.16
C LEU A 475 6.37 11.06 -12.77
N THR A 476 7.04 11.13 -13.90
CA THR A 476 7.28 12.38 -14.64
C THR A 476 5.97 12.99 -15.17
N HIS A 477 5.07 12.16 -15.69
CA HIS A 477 3.73 12.61 -16.09
C HIS A 477 2.94 13.16 -14.89
N ALA A 478 3.07 12.54 -13.72
CA ALA A 478 2.37 12.97 -12.51
C ALA A 478 2.95 14.23 -11.85
N GLY A 479 4.15 14.67 -12.22
CA GLY A 479 4.77 15.89 -11.72
C GLY A 479 4.09 17.15 -12.28
N VAL A 480 3.69 18.08 -11.41
CA VAL A 480 3.00 19.33 -11.82
C VAL A 480 3.96 20.35 -12.43
N PHE A 481 5.15 20.53 -11.85
CA PHE A 481 6.24 21.28 -12.48
C PHE A 481 7.19 20.26 -13.12
N LYS A 482 7.34 20.33 -14.46
CA LYS A 482 8.19 19.38 -15.19
C LYS A 482 9.67 19.57 -14.85
N ARG A 483 10.49 18.54 -15.09
CA ARG A 483 11.91 18.55 -14.75
C ARG A 483 12.82 19.19 -15.82
N ASP A 484 12.23 19.92 -16.76
CA ASP A 484 12.97 20.78 -17.70
C ASP A 484 13.25 22.17 -17.09
N ALA A 485 14.01 22.99 -17.80
CA ALA A 485 14.39 24.33 -17.34
C ALA A 485 13.19 25.24 -17.07
N ALA A 486 12.11 25.10 -17.85
CA ALA A 486 10.90 25.92 -17.72
C ALA A 486 10.08 25.52 -16.47
N GLY A 487 9.90 24.21 -16.25
CA GLY A 487 9.19 23.71 -15.08
C GLY A 487 9.95 23.92 -13.78
N ILE A 488 11.28 23.79 -13.78
CA ILE A 488 12.14 24.15 -12.64
C ILE A 488 12.00 25.64 -12.30
N ALA A 489 12.08 26.52 -13.29
CA ALA A 489 11.90 27.96 -13.08
C ALA A 489 10.48 28.31 -12.61
N ALA A 490 9.44 27.57 -13.06
CA ALA A 490 8.08 27.76 -12.58
C ALA A 490 7.93 27.32 -11.10
N PHE A 491 8.59 26.23 -10.70
CA PHE A 491 8.62 25.82 -9.30
C PHE A 491 9.30 26.88 -8.43
N ASP A 492 10.44 27.42 -8.87
CA ASP A 492 11.17 28.45 -8.12
C ASP A 492 10.30 29.72 -7.97
N ARG A 493 9.66 30.19 -9.05
CA ARG A 493 8.73 31.32 -8.99
C ARG A 493 7.56 31.09 -8.02
N TRP A 494 7.02 29.86 -8.01
CA TRP A 494 5.98 29.48 -7.06
C TRP A 494 6.45 29.67 -5.62
N ILE A 495 7.60 29.07 -5.25
CA ILE A 495 8.13 29.17 -3.89
C ILE A 495 8.51 30.62 -3.53
N GLU A 496 9.12 31.36 -4.46
CA GLU A 496 9.44 32.80 -4.24
C GLU A 496 8.16 33.61 -3.99
N SER A 497 7.07 33.33 -4.63
CA SER A 497 5.79 34.02 -4.44
C SER A 497 5.19 33.86 -3.04
N ILE A 498 5.61 32.83 -2.31
CA ILE A 498 5.15 32.50 -0.95
C ILE A 498 6.27 32.64 0.09
N ALA A 499 7.45 33.17 -0.26
CA ALA A 499 8.57 33.28 0.68
C ALA A 499 8.30 34.24 1.86
N GLY A 500 7.30 35.08 1.74
CA GLY A 500 6.84 36.00 2.79
C GLY A 500 5.73 35.42 3.71
N VAL A 501 5.33 34.19 3.48
CA VAL A 501 4.31 33.50 4.28
C VAL A 501 4.80 33.22 5.69
#